data_c473105162213ddf1b03a5926ccac4c1
#
_entry.id   c473105162213ddf1b03a5926ccac4c1
#
_cell.length_a   1.000
_cell.length_b   1.000
_cell.length_c   1.000
_cell.angle_alpha   90.00
_cell.angle_beta   90.00
_cell.angle_gamma   90.00
#
_symmetry.space_group_name_H-M   'P 1'
#
loop_
_entity.id
_entity.type
_entity.pdbx_description
1 polymer ?
#
loop_
_entity_poly.entity_id
_entity_poly.type
_entity_poly.pdbx_seq_one_letter_code
_entity_poly.pdbx_strand_id
1 'polypeptide(L)'
;RPLGLRLRITVDNVVHYAAEVDLSDAVPYMWKAPDVSRWANRTFDGVIRPDGRVGTANYWLIIPLVFCENRNALKLRDALERTLGYAGDHLADFARSLVGGTGCAPAPRPFPHIDGIRAITHNGGCGGTAQDAWTLCRMLAAYADHPNVAGLTVFSLGCEKAQIGLFQEALRERNLGFDKPCILLRQQDWSSEVKMMEEAVRKTLAHFKNADLVERRPVPLSKLKLGVKCGGSDGFSGISANPAIGEVSDRVVTLGGGSALAEFPELCGVEANMISRCIRKEDKAR
;
A
#
# COMPACT_ATOMS: atom_id res chain seq x y z
N ARG A 1 31.80 -17.08 17.94
CA ARG A 1 31.31 -18.45 17.70
C ARG A 1 30.75 -18.50 16.30
N PRO A 2 31.16 -19.47 15.45
CA PRO A 2 30.58 -19.57 14.10
C PRO A 2 29.08 -19.87 14.24
N LEU A 3 28.26 -19.11 13.51
CA LEU A 3 26.83 -19.37 13.37
C LEU A 3 26.70 -20.59 12.45
N GLY A 4 26.48 -21.77 13.05
CA GLY A 4 26.18 -22.99 12.30
C GLY A 4 24.82 -22.82 11.62
N LEU A 5 24.80 -22.81 10.29
CA LEU A 5 23.57 -22.85 9.50
C LEU A 5 23.06 -24.29 9.50
N ARG A 6 21.90 -24.53 10.15
CA ARG A 6 21.22 -25.82 10.04
C ARG A 6 20.20 -25.74 8.91
N LEU A 7 20.45 -26.47 7.82
CA LEU A 7 19.48 -26.63 6.75
C LEU A 7 18.49 -27.73 7.16
N ARG A 8 17.21 -27.39 7.26
CA ARG A 8 16.13 -28.35 7.48
C ARG A 8 15.48 -28.67 6.14
N ILE A 9 15.59 -29.92 5.69
CA ILE A 9 14.92 -30.41 4.48
C ILE A 9 13.85 -31.39 4.90
N THR A 10 12.63 -31.23 4.42
CA THR A 10 11.54 -32.18 4.63
C THR A 10 11.26 -32.93 3.32
N VAL A 11 11.48 -34.25 3.31
CA VAL A 11 11.16 -35.14 2.21
C VAL A 11 10.24 -36.23 2.75
N ASP A 12 9.13 -36.47 2.07
CA ASP A 12 8.14 -37.51 2.48
C ASP A 12 7.71 -37.40 3.94
N ASN A 13 7.49 -36.21 4.44
CA ASN A 13 7.17 -35.88 5.83
C ASN A 13 8.26 -36.27 6.86
N VAL A 14 9.44 -36.65 6.41
CA VAL A 14 10.61 -36.87 7.26
C VAL A 14 11.52 -35.66 7.24
N VAL A 15 11.86 -35.17 8.43
CA VAL A 15 12.77 -34.02 8.57
C VAL A 15 14.21 -34.51 8.55
N HIS A 16 14.94 -34.04 7.56
CA HIS A 16 16.37 -34.28 7.45
C HIS A 16 17.11 -32.99 7.85
N TYR A 17 18.12 -33.14 8.69
CA TYR A 17 19.04 -32.04 8.99
C TYR A 17 20.32 -32.25 8.18
N ALA A 18 20.69 -31.27 7.35
CA ALA A 18 22.00 -31.25 6.75
C ALA A 18 23.06 -31.07 7.85
N ALA A 19 24.27 -31.58 7.61
CA ALA A 19 25.42 -31.34 8.46
C ALA A 19 25.62 -29.82 8.69
N GLU A 20 26.14 -29.47 9.86
CA GLU A 20 26.50 -28.08 10.14
C GLU A 20 27.45 -27.60 9.03
N VAL A 21 27.07 -26.55 8.34
CA VAL A 21 27.96 -25.90 7.36
C VAL A 21 28.97 -25.09 8.14
N ASP A 22 30.25 -25.47 8.02
CA ASP A 22 31.33 -24.69 8.58
C ASP A 22 31.48 -23.39 7.80
N LEU A 23 31.17 -22.29 8.47
CA LEU A 23 31.28 -20.92 7.91
C LEU A 23 32.51 -20.19 8.43
N SER A 24 33.47 -20.89 9.05
CA SER A 24 34.68 -20.31 9.64
C SER A 24 35.48 -19.51 8.58
N ASP A 25 35.47 -19.97 7.33
CA ASP A 25 36.16 -19.35 6.20
C ASP A 25 35.26 -18.41 5.37
N ALA A 26 34.00 -18.23 5.76
CA ALA A 26 33.08 -17.38 5.03
C ALA A 26 33.46 -15.92 5.20
N VAL A 27 33.80 -15.28 4.09
CA VAL A 27 34.03 -13.83 4.06
C VAL A 27 32.71 -13.12 4.28
N PRO A 28 32.58 -12.22 5.29
CA PRO A 28 31.36 -11.45 5.47
C PRO A 28 31.00 -10.71 4.19
N TYR A 29 29.76 -10.84 3.76
CA TYR A 29 29.29 -10.06 2.60
C TYR A 29 29.37 -8.57 2.94
N MET A 30 30.18 -7.85 2.17
CA MET A 30 30.27 -6.39 2.22
C MET A 30 29.47 -5.82 1.06
N TRP A 31 28.36 -5.14 1.37
CA TRP A 31 27.57 -4.46 0.34
C TRP A 31 28.42 -3.42 -0.39
N LYS A 32 28.41 -3.47 -1.70
CA LYS A 32 29.06 -2.49 -2.56
C LYS A 32 27.99 -1.83 -3.42
N ALA A 33 27.94 -0.50 -3.39
CA ALA A 33 27.01 0.26 -4.20
C ALA A 33 27.21 -0.06 -5.69
N PRO A 34 26.14 -0.44 -6.43
CA PRO A 34 26.24 -0.65 -7.86
C PRO A 34 26.50 0.66 -8.60
N ASP A 35 27.11 0.58 -9.79
CA ASP A 35 27.20 1.74 -10.68
C ASP A 35 25.81 2.11 -11.21
N VAL A 36 25.38 3.32 -10.90
CA VAL A 36 24.09 3.89 -11.30
C VAL A 36 24.23 5.13 -12.20
N SER A 37 25.42 5.42 -12.70
CA SER A 37 25.73 6.59 -13.54
C SER A 37 24.75 6.73 -14.72
N ARG A 38 24.39 5.61 -15.34
CA ARG A 38 23.42 5.55 -16.46
C ARG A 38 22.03 6.11 -16.10
N TRP A 39 21.64 6.08 -14.83
CA TRP A 39 20.30 6.48 -14.36
C TRP A 39 20.30 7.73 -13.49
N ALA A 40 21.48 8.29 -13.17
CA ALA A 40 21.65 9.41 -12.22
C ALA A 40 20.79 10.63 -12.59
N ASN A 41 20.63 10.92 -13.89
CA ASN A 41 19.87 12.07 -14.39
C ASN A 41 18.45 11.68 -14.87
N ARG A 42 18.00 10.44 -14.64
CA ARG A 42 16.66 10.04 -15.03
C ARG A 42 15.63 10.49 -14.01
N THR A 43 14.45 10.80 -14.53
CA THR A 43 13.28 11.23 -13.76
C THR A 43 12.10 10.29 -14.00
N PHE A 44 11.12 10.36 -13.12
CA PHE A 44 9.78 9.80 -13.33
C PHE A 44 8.73 10.89 -13.15
N ASP A 45 7.55 10.69 -13.75
CA ASP A 45 6.45 11.64 -13.62
C ASP A 45 5.73 11.44 -12.29
N GLY A 46 6.09 12.27 -11.31
CA GLY A 46 5.60 12.18 -9.93
C GLY A 46 4.58 13.27 -9.60
N VAL A 47 3.71 12.96 -8.65
CA VAL A 47 2.76 13.89 -8.04
C VAL A 47 3.41 14.51 -6.80
N ILE A 48 3.73 15.80 -6.87
CA ILE A 48 4.36 16.52 -5.75
C ILE A 48 3.26 17.00 -4.79
N ARG A 49 3.35 16.60 -3.53
CA ARG A 49 2.41 17.02 -2.48
C ARG A 49 2.88 18.33 -1.82
N PRO A 50 1.98 19.09 -1.16
CA PRO A 50 2.35 20.34 -0.50
C PRO A 50 3.48 20.19 0.54
N ASP A 51 3.56 19.04 1.21
CA ASP A 51 4.61 18.70 2.17
C ASP A 51 5.95 18.27 1.52
N GLY A 52 6.07 18.33 0.19
CA GLY A 52 7.26 17.97 -0.58
C GLY A 52 7.44 16.46 -0.78
N ARG A 53 6.56 15.60 -0.24
CA ARG A 53 6.56 14.17 -0.59
C ARG A 53 6.08 13.97 -2.02
N VAL A 54 6.50 12.86 -2.64
CA VAL A 54 6.19 12.57 -4.04
C VAL A 54 5.43 11.25 -4.13
N GLY A 55 4.28 11.30 -4.79
CA GLY A 55 3.51 10.12 -5.17
C GLY A 55 3.83 9.67 -6.59
N THR A 56 3.75 8.38 -6.84
CA THR A 56 3.77 7.76 -8.18
C THR A 56 2.36 7.64 -8.76
N ALA A 57 1.35 7.91 -7.95
CA ALA A 57 -0.06 7.85 -8.31
C ALA A 57 -0.86 8.92 -7.56
N ASN A 58 -2.12 9.11 -7.99
CA ASN A 58 -3.09 10.08 -7.44
C ASN A 58 -4.44 9.39 -7.25
N TYR A 59 -4.55 8.50 -6.23
CA TYR A 59 -5.76 7.75 -5.95
C TYR A 59 -6.69 8.46 -4.97
N TRP A 60 -7.99 8.26 -5.14
CA TRP A 60 -8.97 8.52 -4.11
C TRP A 60 -9.21 7.26 -3.27
N LEU A 61 -9.16 7.38 -1.94
CA LEU A 61 -9.43 6.24 -1.06
C LEU A 61 -10.84 6.28 -0.50
N ILE A 62 -11.42 5.09 -0.33
CA ILE A 62 -12.65 4.86 0.42
C ILE A 62 -12.30 3.91 1.57
N ILE A 63 -12.48 4.39 2.80
CA ILE A 63 -12.03 3.69 4.00
C ILE A 63 -13.22 3.45 4.92
N PRO A 64 -13.68 2.21 5.11
CA PRO A 64 -14.57 1.86 6.21
C PRO A 64 -13.77 1.78 7.52
N LEU A 65 -14.31 2.30 8.62
CA LEU A 65 -13.71 2.14 9.96
C LEU A 65 -14.14 0.82 10.62
N VAL A 66 -15.15 0.16 10.07
CA VAL A 66 -15.68 -1.11 10.54
C VAL A 66 -16.06 -2.00 9.36
N PHE A 67 -15.87 -3.30 9.50
CA PHE A 67 -16.16 -4.28 8.44
C PHE A 67 -17.61 -4.22 7.95
N CYS A 68 -18.58 -3.80 8.78
CA CYS A 68 -19.97 -3.61 8.41
C CYS A 68 -20.14 -2.61 7.26
N GLU A 69 -19.27 -1.62 7.16
CA GLU A 69 -19.28 -0.59 6.12
C GLU A 69 -18.50 -1.01 4.85
N ASN A 70 -17.88 -2.18 4.82
CA ASN A 70 -17.18 -2.67 3.62
C ASN A 70 -18.08 -2.66 2.38
N ARG A 71 -19.35 -3.06 2.54
CA ARG A 71 -20.32 -3.10 1.46
C ARG A 71 -20.58 -1.70 0.89
N ASN A 72 -20.73 -0.70 1.74
CA ASN A 72 -20.94 0.69 1.32
C ASN A 72 -19.69 1.27 0.65
N ALA A 73 -18.51 0.96 1.18
CA ALA A 73 -17.25 1.35 0.56
C ALA A 73 -17.09 0.77 -0.86
N LEU A 74 -17.41 -0.51 -1.05
CA LEU A 74 -17.37 -1.17 -2.35
C LEU A 74 -18.45 -0.62 -3.30
N LYS A 75 -19.69 -0.42 -2.84
CA LYS A 75 -20.75 0.19 -3.64
C LYS A 75 -20.36 1.58 -4.15
N LEU A 76 -19.80 2.43 -3.28
CA LEU A 76 -19.36 3.77 -3.67
C LEU A 76 -18.24 3.69 -4.70
N ARG A 77 -17.23 2.86 -4.47
CA ARG A 77 -16.15 2.61 -5.45
C ARG A 77 -16.71 2.21 -6.80
N ASP A 78 -17.52 1.16 -6.84
CA ASP A 78 -18.05 0.59 -8.09
C ASP A 78 -18.93 1.59 -8.84
N ALA A 79 -19.75 2.37 -8.14
CA ALA A 79 -20.57 3.41 -8.73
C ALA A 79 -19.71 4.50 -9.38
N LEU A 80 -18.71 4.99 -8.66
CA LEU A 80 -17.81 6.04 -9.17
C LEU A 80 -16.90 5.53 -10.29
N GLU A 81 -16.31 4.33 -10.15
CA GLU A 81 -15.43 3.75 -11.19
C GLU A 81 -16.19 3.55 -12.51
N ARG A 82 -17.41 3.04 -12.47
CA ARG A 82 -18.24 2.84 -13.67
C ARG A 82 -18.64 4.17 -14.32
N THR A 83 -19.08 5.12 -13.49
CA THR A 83 -19.57 6.43 -14.00
C THR A 83 -18.44 7.29 -14.57
N LEU A 84 -17.25 7.21 -13.99
CA LEU A 84 -16.11 8.06 -14.31
C LEU A 84 -15.08 7.38 -15.25
N GLY A 85 -15.39 6.22 -15.79
CA GLY A 85 -14.53 5.53 -16.75
C GLY A 85 -13.22 4.96 -16.19
N TYR A 86 -13.15 4.72 -14.87
CA TYR A 86 -11.99 4.05 -14.26
C TYR A 86 -12.12 2.52 -14.24
N ALA A 87 -13.34 1.99 -14.40
CA ALA A 87 -13.57 0.56 -14.46
C ALA A 87 -13.19 0.01 -15.83
N GLY A 88 -12.18 -0.88 -15.85
CA GLY A 88 -11.98 -1.84 -16.92
C GLY A 88 -12.37 -3.22 -16.37
N ASP A 89 -13.53 -3.72 -16.68
CA ASP A 89 -13.98 -5.04 -16.21
C ASP A 89 -13.91 -6.05 -17.35
N HIS A 90 -12.72 -6.63 -17.52
CA HIS A 90 -12.48 -7.68 -18.52
C HIS A 90 -13.46 -8.85 -18.39
N LEU A 91 -13.87 -9.21 -17.16
CA LEU A 91 -14.84 -10.29 -16.94
C LEU A 91 -16.24 -9.88 -17.37
N ALA A 92 -16.66 -8.65 -17.10
CA ALA A 92 -17.94 -8.13 -17.56
C ALA A 92 -17.98 -7.98 -19.08
N ASP A 93 -16.87 -7.58 -19.70
CA ASP A 93 -16.74 -7.52 -21.17
C ASP A 93 -16.77 -8.91 -21.79
N PHE A 94 -16.07 -9.88 -21.19
CA PHE A 94 -16.13 -11.27 -21.59
C PHE A 94 -17.55 -11.83 -21.45
N ALA A 95 -18.19 -11.65 -20.30
CA ALA A 95 -19.56 -12.12 -20.09
C ALA A 95 -20.55 -11.49 -21.08
N ARG A 96 -20.42 -10.20 -21.40
CA ARG A 96 -21.22 -9.53 -22.44
C ARG A 96 -20.99 -10.13 -23.81
N SER A 97 -19.76 -10.46 -24.17
CA SER A 97 -19.46 -11.10 -25.45
C SER A 97 -20.16 -12.46 -25.63
N LEU A 98 -20.32 -13.21 -24.54
CA LEU A 98 -21.01 -14.51 -24.54
C LEU A 98 -22.52 -14.41 -24.78
N VAL A 99 -23.14 -13.28 -24.44
CA VAL A 99 -24.58 -13.03 -24.66
C VAL A 99 -24.84 -12.17 -25.90
N GLY A 100 -23.86 -12.03 -26.79
CA GLY A 100 -24.01 -11.29 -28.05
C GLY A 100 -23.95 -9.79 -27.92
N GLY A 101 -23.51 -9.25 -26.77
CA GLY A 101 -23.30 -7.83 -26.55
C GLY A 101 -21.97 -7.34 -27.15
N THR A 102 -21.97 -6.17 -27.75
CA THR A 102 -20.74 -5.47 -28.13
C THR A 102 -20.08 -4.86 -26.90
N GLY A 103 -18.77 -4.89 -26.82
CA GLY A 103 -18.02 -4.24 -25.74
C GLY A 103 -18.37 -2.76 -25.62
N CYS A 104 -18.58 -2.26 -24.42
CA CYS A 104 -18.81 -0.86 -24.19
C CYS A 104 -17.47 -0.11 -24.35
N ALA A 105 -17.43 0.89 -25.21
CA ALA A 105 -16.28 1.78 -25.26
C ALA A 105 -16.03 2.37 -23.84
N PRO A 106 -14.78 2.46 -23.38
CA PRO A 106 -14.50 3.04 -22.08
C PRO A 106 -15.07 4.45 -22.03
N ALA A 107 -15.83 4.77 -20.97
CA ALA A 107 -16.37 6.10 -20.76
C ALA A 107 -15.19 7.11 -20.69
N PRO A 108 -15.36 8.33 -21.23
CA PRO A 108 -14.34 9.37 -21.11
C PRO A 108 -14.08 9.64 -19.61
N ARG A 109 -12.82 9.77 -19.22
CA ARG A 109 -12.42 10.11 -17.86
C ARG A 109 -12.53 11.62 -17.65
N PRO A 110 -13.53 12.14 -16.93
CA PRO A 110 -13.69 13.56 -16.69
C PRO A 110 -12.62 14.14 -15.75
N PHE A 111 -11.88 13.26 -15.04
CA PHE A 111 -10.79 13.62 -14.13
C PHE A 111 -9.52 12.84 -14.52
N PRO A 112 -8.77 13.31 -15.53
CA PRO A 112 -7.64 12.58 -16.11
C PRO A 112 -6.44 12.45 -15.18
N HIS A 113 -6.27 13.37 -14.20
CA HIS A 113 -5.15 13.33 -13.26
C HIS A 113 -5.41 12.50 -12.00
N ILE A 114 -6.62 11.95 -11.86
CA ILE A 114 -6.93 10.94 -10.85
C ILE A 114 -6.71 9.55 -11.46
N ASP A 115 -5.84 8.74 -10.84
CA ASP A 115 -5.47 7.41 -11.36
C ASP A 115 -6.52 6.33 -11.07
N GLY A 116 -7.46 6.61 -10.19
CA GLY A 116 -8.55 5.69 -9.86
C GLY A 116 -9.02 5.81 -8.42
N ILE A 117 -9.93 4.93 -8.06
CA ILE A 117 -10.58 4.88 -6.75
C ILE A 117 -10.27 3.53 -6.11
N ARG A 118 -9.88 3.54 -4.83
CA ARG A 118 -9.54 2.32 -4.11
C ARG A 118 -10.34 2.23 -2.80
N ALA A 119 -10.99 1.10 -2.57
CA ALA A 119 -11.61 0.79 -1.29
C ALA A 119 -10.69 -0.14 -0.49
N ILE A 120 -10.39 0.22 0.76
CA ILE A 120 -9.57 -0.58 1.68
C ILE A 120 -10.51 -1.31 2.64
N THR A 121 -10.94 -2.51 2.26
CA THR A 121 -11.80 -3.35 3.11
C THR A 121 -10.97 -4.15 4.11
N HIS A 122 -11.58 -4.45 5.26
CA HIS A 122 -10.96 -5.23 6.34
C HIS A 122 -12.03 -5.92 7.21
N ASN A 123 -11.61 -6.78 8.12
CA ASN A 123 -12.51 -7.54 9.00
C ASN A 123 -12.52 -7.03 10.46
N GLY A 124 -11.97 -5.85 10.71
CA GLY A 124 -11.86 -5.26 12.05
C GLY A 124 -12.86 -4.13 12.31
N GLY A 125 -12.62 -3.42 13.40
CA GLY A 125 -13.28 -2.17 13.77
C GLY A 125 -14.36 -2.31 14.84
N CYS A 126 -15.06 -3.45 14.95
CA CYS A 126 -16.14 -3.66 15.93
C CYS A 126 -15.69 -4.54 17.10
N GLY A 127 -15.25 -5.75 16.82
CA GLY A 127 -14.74 -6.69 17.83
C GLY A 127 -13.33 -6.38 18.30
N GLY A 128 -12.80 -7.22 19.19
CA GLY A 128 -11.43 -7.10 19.68
C GLY A 128 -11.26 -6.12 20.85
N THR A 129 -10.02 -5.77 21.13
CA THR A 129 -9.62 -4.88 22.22
C THR A 129 -9.58 -3.41 21.77
N ALA A 130 -9.41 -2.48 22.71
CA ALA A 130 -9.12 -1.08 22.39
C ALA A 130 -7.80 -0.94 21.60
N GLN A 131 -6.81 -1.78 21.90
CA GLN A 131 -5.54 -1.81 21.19
C GLN A 131 -5.71 -2.22 19.71
N ASP A 132 -6.60 -3.18 19.42
CA ASP A 132 -6.89 -3.59 18.04
C ASP A 132 -7.53 -2.44 17.25
N ALA A 133 -8.48 -1.73 17.86
CA ALA A 133 -9.12 -0.57 17.23
C ALA A 133 -8.10 0.56 16.98
N TRP A 134 -7.21 0.81 17.92
CA TRP A 134 -6.14 1.80 17.79
C TRP A 134 -5.17 1.41 16.67
N THR A 135 -4.72 0.16 16.65
CA THR A 135 -3.83 -0.36 15.61
C THR A 135 -4.45 -0.25 14.22
N LEU A 136 -5.73 -0.60 14.09
CA LEU A 136 -6.47 -0.45 12.83
C LEU A 136 -6.52 1.03 12.39
N CYS A 137 -6.89 1.95 13.30
CA CYS A 137 -6.95 3.38 12.98
C CYS A 137 -5.58 3.91 12.55
N ARG A 138 -4.48 3.50 13.17
CA ARG A 138 -3.11 3.88 12.78
C ARG A 138 -2.74 3.34 11.41
N MET A 139 -3.12 2.12 11.07
CA MET A 139 -2.91 1.54 9.74
C MET A 139 -3.71 2.31 8.68
N LEU A 140 -4.99 2.58 8.92
CA LEU A 140 -5.84 3.33 8.00
C LEU A 140 -5.35 4.78 7.83
N ALA A 141 -4.88 5.41 8.91
CA ALA A 141 -4.24 6.72 8.86
C ALA A 141 -2.95 6.72 8.01
N ALA A 142 -2.18 5.62 8.07
CA ALA A 142 -0.99 5.47 7.23
C ALA A 142 -1.33 5.40 5.73
N TYR A 143 -2.41 4.70 5.36
CA TYR A 143 -2.90 4.72 3.99
C TYR A 143 -3.41 6.11 3.60
N ALA A 144 -4.19 6.77 4.45
CA ALA A 144 -4.71 8.11 4.19
C ALA A 144 -3.61 9.14 3.95
N ASP A 145 -2.54 9.08 4.75
CA ASP A 145 -1.40 9.99 4.65
C ASP A 145 -0.44 9.67 3.49
N HIS A 146 -0.59 8.51 2.84
CA HIS A 146 0.33 8.07 1.78
C HIS A 146 0.38 9.09 0.62
N PRO A 147 1.57 9.42 0.06
CA PRO A 147 1.69 10.44 -1.00
C PRO A 147 0.94 10.09 -2.30
N ASN A 148 0.60 8.82 -2.55
CA ASN A 148 -0.23 8.41 -3.69
C ASN A 148 -1.72 8.71 -3.50
N VAL A 149 -2.13 9.28 -2.36
CA VAL A 149 -3.53 9.54 -2.03
C VAL A 149 -3.85 11.01 -2.21
N ALA A 150 -4.87 11.29 -3.04
CA ALA A 150 -5.38 12.63 -3.31
C ALA A 150 -6.36 13.11 -2.24
N GLY A 151 -7.15 12.20 -1.68
CA GLY A 151 -8.17 12.46 -0.68
C GLY A 151 -8.91 11.17 -0.34
N LEU A 152 -9.83 11.24 0.61
CA LEU A 152 -10.51 10.05 1.11
C LEU A 152 -11.95 10.30 1.51
N THR A 153 -12.75 9.24 1.41
CA THR A 153 -14.10 9.14 1.95
C THR A 153 -14.10 8.03 3.00
N VAL A 154 -14.49 8.36 4.22
CA VAL A 154 -14.46 7.46 5.37
C VAL A 154 -15.88 7.15 5.81
N PHE A 155 -16.20 5.86 5.94
CA PHE A 155 -17.46 5.38 6.48
C PHE A 155 -17.30 4.85 7.90
N SER A 156 -18.19 5.29 8.77
CA SER A 156 -18.36 4.84 10.14
C SER A 156 -19.82 4.40 10.33
N LEU A 157 -20.06 3.29 10.99
CA LEU A 157 -21.43 2.88 11.35
C LEU A 157 -21.97 3.71 12.51
N GLY A 158 -21.13 3.97 13.52
CA GLY A 158 -21.44 4.75 14.71
C GLY A 158 -21.39 3.96 16.04
N CYS A 159 -21.40 2.63 15.99
CA CYS A 159 -21.33 1.75 17.18
C CYS A 159 -20.01 0.94 17.27
N GLU A 160 -19.13 1.08 16.32
CA GLU A 160 -17.83 0.43 16.31
C GLU A 160 -16.85 0.98 17.35
N LYS A 161 -15.80 0.21 17.66
CA LYS A 161 -14.70 0.68 18.53
C LYS A 161 -13.74 1.62 17.80
N ALA A 162 -13.52 1.40 16.51
CA ALA A 162 -12.68 2.25 15.66
C ALA A 162 -13.44 3.51 15.23
N GLN A 163 -13.80 4.36 16.19
CA GLN A 163 -14.58 5.58 16.01
C GLN A 163 -13.86 6.63 15.16
N ILE A 164 -14.63 7.52 14.53
CA ILE A 164 -14.11 8.66 13.75
C ILE A 164 -13.09 9.46 14.56
N GLY A 165 -13.37 9.74 15.86
CA GLY A 165 -12.45 10.48 16.72
C GLY A 165 -11.10 9.79 16.87
N LEU A 166 -11.09 8.47 17.03
CA LEU A 166 -9.88 7.67 17.15
C LEU A 166 -9.06 7.69 15.84
N PHE A 167 -9.74 7.59 14.70
CA PHE A 167 -9.09 7.72 13.40
C PHE A 167 -8.47 9.10 13.17
N GLN A 168 -9.19 10.17 13.54
CA GLN A 168 -8.67 11.54 13.46
C GLN A 168 -7.47 11.76 14.39
N GLU A 169 -7.47 11.16 15.56
CA GLU A 169 -6.32 11.19 16.49
C GLU A 169 -5.12 10.49 15.86
N ALA A 170 -5.30 9.30 15.30
CA ALA A 170 -4.26 8.57 14.59
C ALA A 170 -3.70 9.35 13.39
N LEU A 171 -4.54 10.09 12.65
CA LEU A 171 -4.09 10.99 11.58
C LEU A 171 -3.23 12.12 12.11
N ARG A 172 -3.65 12.79 13.21
CA ARG A 172 -2.88 13.88 13.83
C ARG A 172 -1.56 13.38 14.40
N GLU A 173 -1.56 12.22 15.07
CA GLU A 173 -0.32 11.60 15.59
C GLU A 173 0.68 11.34 14.47
N ARG A 174 0.19 10.91 13.31
CA ARG A 174 1.03 10.59 12.16
C ARG A 174 1.51 11.83 11.42
N ASN A 175 0.65 12.79 11.19
CA ASN A 175 0.92 14.01 10.43
C ASN A 175 0.06 15.17 10.92
N LEU A 176 0.66 16.05 11.73
CA LEU A 176 -0.01 17.25 12.22
C LEU A 176 -0.44 18.22 11.11
N GLY A 177 0.25 18.17 9.97
CA GLY A 177 -0.06 18.99 8.78
C GLY A 177 -0.91 18.25 7.74
N PHE A 178 -1.68 17.24 8.13
CA PHE A 178 -2.55 16.52 7.19
C PHE A 178 -3.60 17.47 6.61
N ASP A 179 -3.52 17.72 5.30
CA ASP A 179 -4.30 18.72 4.56
C ASP A 179 -5.18 18.14 3.44
N LYS A 180 -5.15 16.82 3.26
CA LYS A 180 -5.92 16.19 2.19
C LYS A 180 -7.43 16.24 2.48
N PRO A 181 -8.28 16.38 1.42
CA PRO A 181 -9.72 16.26 1.56
C PRO A 181 -10.10 14.95 2.27
N CYS A 182 -10.84 15.06 3.37
CA CYS A 182 -11.29 13.92 4.16
C CYS A 182 -12.78 14.05 4.45
N ILE A 183 -13.59 13.24 3.76
CA ILE A 183 -15.03 13.19 3.93
C ILE A 183 -15.35 12.14 4.99
N LEU A 184 -15.95 12.53 6.09
CA LEU A 184 -16.35 11.65 7.19
C LEU A 184 -17.86 11.49 7.19
N LEU A 185 -18.35 10.25 7.12
CA LEU A 185 -19.77 9.92 7.08
C LEU A 185 -20.07 8.84 8.12
N ARG A 186 -20.94 9.16 9.09
CA ARG A 186 -21.41 8.20 10.09
C ARG A 186 -22.83 7.77 9.69
N GLN A 187 -23.05 6.46 9.48
CA GLN A 187 -24.34 5.97 9.00
C GLN A 187 -25.51 6.31 9.92
N GLN A 188 -25.30 6.25 11.24
CA GLN A 188 -26.33 6.56 12.24
C GLN A 188 -26.79 8.03 12.24
N ASP A 189 -26.06 8.93 11.61
CA ASP A 189 -26.46 10.34 11.50
C ASP A 189 -27.46 10.57 10.36
N TRP A 190 -27.78 9.55 9.57
CA TRP A 190 -28.62 9.64 8.38
C TRP A 190 -29.94 8.92 8.55
N SER A 191 -31.00 9.46 7.95
CA SER A 191 -32.34 8.84 7.96
C SER A 191 -32.40 7.54 7.15
N SER A 192 -31.45 7.31 6.23
CA SER A 192 -31.28 6.06 5.48
C SER A 192 -29.87 5.93 4.89
N GLU A 193 -29.44 4.68 4.67
CA GLU A 193 -28.20 4.35 3.96
C GLU A 193 -28.14 5.02 2.58
N VAL A 194 -29.27 5.05 1.85
CA VAL A 194 -29.34 5.64 0.51
C VAL A 194 -28.96 7.13 0.54
N LYS A 195 -29.52 7.90 1.48
CA LYS A 195 -29.19 9.33 1.60
C LYS A 195 -27.74 9.57 1.97
N MET A 196 -27.17 8.75 2.84
CA MET A 196 -25.75 8.81 3.15
C MET A 196 -24.89 8.54 1.90
N MET A 197 -25.25 7.53 1.11
CA MET A 197 -24.51 7.16 -0.09
C MET A 197 -24.62 8.23 -1.19
N GLU A 198 -25.79 8.85 -1.37
CA GLU A 198 -25.97 9.98 -2.29
C GLU A 198 -25.07 11.16 -1.90
N GLU A 199 -24.99 11.47 -0.60
CA GLU A 199 -24.10 12.52 -0.11
C GLU A 199 -22.63 12.13 -0.24
N ALA A 200 -22.27 10.87 -0.03
CA ALA A 200 -20.92 10.36 -0.29
C ALA A 200 -20.49 10.60 -1.73
N VAL A 201 -21.36 10.28 -2.69
CA VAL A 201 -21.11 10.56 -4.12
C VAL A 201 -20.94 12.06 -4.36
N ARG A 202 -21.89 12.87 -3.87
CA ARG A 202 -21.87 14.32 -4.09
C ARG A 202 -20.58 14.98 -3.56
N LYS A 203 -20.23 14.69 -2.31
CA LYS A 203 -19.01 15.25 -1.68
C LYS A 203 -17.74 14.75 -2.35
N THR A 204 -17.67 13.47 -2.68
CA THR A 204 -16.51 12.91 -3.36
C THR A 204 -16.28 13.57 -4.70
N LEU A 205 -17.33 13.72 -5.54
CA LEU A 205 -17.23 14.39 -6.84
C LEU A 205 -16.87 15.87 -6.72
N ALA A 206 -17.35 16.56 -5.70
CA ALA A 206 -16.99 17.95 -5.45
C ALA A 206 -15.48 18.11 -5.19
N HIS A 207 -14.89 17.19 -4.43
CA HIS A 207 -13.45 17.19 -4.15
C HIS A 207 -12.59 16.69 -5.32
N PHE A 208 -13.12 15.85 -6.20
CA PHE A 208 -12.40 15.39 -7.39
C PHE A 208 -11.95 16.54 -8.28
N LYS A 209 -12.77 17.59 -8.42
CA LYS A 209 -12.42 18.78 -9.21
C LYS A 209 -11.11 19.41 -8.74
N ASN A 210 -10.89 19.48 -7.43
CA ASN A 210 -9.65 20.04 -6.87
C ASN A 210 -8.51 19.02 -6.91
N ALA A 211 -8.78 17.74 -6.66
CA ALA A 211 -7.79 16.68 -6.70
C ALA A 211 -7.23 16.45 -8.11
N ASP A 212 -8.02 16.73 -9.14
CA ASP A 212 -7.64 16.62 -10.55
C ASP A 212 -6.75 17.78 -11.04
N LEU A 213 -6.63 18.88 -10.28
CA LEU A 213 -5.75 20.00 -10.64
C LEU A 213 -4.27 19.70 -10.42
N VAL A 214 -3.94 18.58 -9.76
CA VAL A 214 -2.57 18.22 -9.45
C VAL A 214 -1.94 17.48 -10.63
N GLU A 215 -1.09 18.18 -11.37
CA GLU A 215 -0.36 17.63 -12.50
C GLU A 215 0.89 16.86 -12.08
N ARG A 216 1.25 15.87 -12.88
CA ARG A 216 2.51 15.15 -12.74
C ARG A 216 3.65 16.02 -13.27
N ARG A 217 4.81 15.93 -12.60
CA ARG A 217 6.03 16.64 -13.00
C ARG A 217 7.22 15.70 -12.94
N PRO A 218 8.24 15.91 -13.77
CA PRO A 218 9.49 15.16 -13.69
C PRO A 218 10.15 15.35 -12.31
N VAL A 219 10.39 14.23 -11.61
CA VAL A 219 11.08 14.22 -10.31
C VAL A 219 12.21 13.19 -10.34
N PRO A 220 13.32 13.44 -9.63
CA PRO A 220 14.48 12.56 -9.66
C PRO A 220 14.16 11.20 -9.01
N LEU A 221 14.84 10.14 -9.46
CA LEU A 221 14.70 8.78 -8.94
C LEU A 221 15.00 8.67 -7.44
N SER A 222 15.72 9.62 -6.86
CA SER A 222 15.97 9.70 -5.41
C SER A 222 14.68 9.86 -4.58
N LYS A 223 13.57 10.27 -5.18
CA LYS A 223 12.26 10.35 -4.52
C LYS A 223 11.48 9.03 -4.57
N LEU A 224 11.93 8.05 -5.36
CA LEU A 224 11.24 6.78 -5.50
C LEU A 224 11.39 5.93 -4.22
N LYS A 225 10.28 5.33 -3.78
CA LYS A 225 10.24 4.35 -2.69
C LYS A 225 9.71 3.04 -3.25
N LEU A 226 10.50 1.98 -3.14
CA LEU A 226 10.16 0.64 -3.57
C LEU A 226 9.72 -0.19 -2.36
N GLY A 227 8.51 -0.72 -2.38
CA GLY A 227 8.08 -1.76 -1.45
C GLY A 227 8.25 -3.13 -2.10
N VAL A 228 8.87 -4.07 -1.40
CA VAL A 228 9.04 -5.44 -1.87
C VAL A 228 8.35 -6.41 -0.91
N LYS A 229 7.68 -7.41 -1.48
CA LYS A 229 6.87 -8.38 -0.75
C LYS A 229 6.90 -9.71 -1.50
N CYS A 230 7.10 -10.81 -0.78
CA CYS A 230 7.00 -12.15 -1.35
C CYS A 230 5.52 -12.51 -1.60
N GLY A 231 5.21 -13.04 -2.77
CA GLY A 231 3.83 -13.38 -3.18
C GLY A 231 3.43 -14.82 -2.92
N GLY A 232 4.36 -15.75 -2.94
CA GLY A 232 4.12 -17.17 -2.73
C GLY A 232 5.41 -17.92 -2.49
N SER A 233 5.32 -19.06 -1.80
CA SER A 233 6.49 -19.92 -1.50
C SER A 233 6.87 -20.72 -2.75
N ASP A 234 7.54 -20.07 -3.69
CA ASP A 234 8.05 -20.69 -4.90
C ASP A 234 9.59 -20.74 -4.86
N GLY A 235 10.15 -21.94 -4.92
CA GLY A 235 11.60 -22.16 -4.90
C GLY A 235 12.32 -21.49 -6.07
N PHE A 236 11.69 -21.36 -7.23
CA PHE A 236 12.27 -20.68 -8.40
C PHE A 236 12.40 -19.16 -8.19
N SER A 237 11.50 -18.54 -7.45
CA SER A 237 11.59 -17.10 -7.18
C SER A 237 12.85 -16.77 -6.40
N GLY A 238 13.32 -17.67 -5.52
CA GLY A 238 14.56 -17.51 -4.75
C GLY A 238 15.82 -17.42 -5.61
N ILE A 239 15.85 -18.03 -6.79
CA ILE A 239 17.00 -18.04 -7.68
C ILE A 239 16.83 -17.13 -8.91
N SER A 240 15.65 -16.55 -9.14
CA SER A 240 15.35 -15.71 -10.31
C SER A 240 14.81 -14.33 -9.90
N ALA A 241 13.54 -14.26 -9.51
CA ALA A 241 12.86 -13.00 -9.27
C ALA A 241 13.43 -12.26 -8.05
N ASN A 242 13.69 -12.95 -6.93
CA ASN A 242 14.16 -12.30 -5.71
C ASN A 242 15.55 -11.66 -5.86
N PRO A 243 16.56 -12.33 -6.46
CA PRO A 243 17.83 -11.69 -6.77
C PRO A 243 17.70 -10.49 -7.70
N ALA A 244 16.83 -10.57 -8.73
CA ALA A 244 16.59 -9.45 -9.65
C ALA A 244 15.95 -8.25 -8.92
N ILE A 245 14.98 -8.50 -8.04
CA ILE A 245 14.35 -7.46 -7.20
C ILE A 245 15.38 -6.86 -6.24
N GLY A 246 16.26 -7.68 -5.65
CA GLY A 246 17.35 -7.24 -4.81
C GLY A 246 18.27 -6.26 -5.54
N GLU A 247 18.66 -6.59 -6.76
CA GLU A 247 19.49 -5.74 -7.62
C GLU A 247 18.81 -4.41 -7.96
N VAL A 248 17.50 -4.42 -8.21
CA VAL A 248 16.71 -3.18 -8.41
C VAL A 248 16.66 -2.36 -7.13
N SER A 249 16.47 -2.99 -5.97
CA SER A 249 16.46 -2.33 -4.66
C SER A 249 17.78 -1.63 -4.39
N ASP A 250 18.91 -2.29 -4.64
CA ASP A 250 20.25 -1.73 -4.46
C ASP A 250 20.48 -0.49 -5.35
N ARG A 251 20.03 -0.53 -6.61
CA ARG A 251 20.09 0.63 -7.50
C ARG A 251 19.22 1.78 -7.04
N VAL A 252 17.98 1.51 -6.62
CA VAL A 252 17.07 2.55 -6.12
C VAL A 252 17.67 3.24 -4.89
N VAL A 253 18.25 2.47 -3.96
CA VAL A 253 18.90 3.00 -2.76
C VAL A 253 20.16 3.81 -3.13
N THR A 254 20.98 3.30 -4.04
CA THR A 254 22.18 4.00 -4.51
C THR A 254 21.85 5.33 -5.21
N LEU A 255 20.71 5.43 -5.89
CA LEU A 255 20.20 6.68 -6.46
C LEU A 255 19.60 7.64 -5.43
N GLY A 256 19.67 7.32 -4.13
CA GLY A 256 19.11 8.12 -3.03
C GLY A 256 17.64 7.86 -2.74
N GLY A 257 17.04 6.88 -3.39
CA GLY A 257 15.68 6.41 -3.11
C GLY A 257 15.59 5.58 -1.82
N GLY A 258 14.57 4.79 -1.70
CA GLY A 258 14.40 3.87 -0.56
C GLY A 258 13.76 2.56 -0.98
N SER A 259 14.13 1.48 -0.28
CA SER A 259 13.49 0.18 -0.42
C SER A 259 13.02 -0.30 0.95
N ALA A 260 11.82 -0.84 1.00
CA ALA A 260 11.21 -1.39 2.21
C ALA A 260 10.84 -2.86 1.99
N LEU A 261 11.33 -3.73 2.89
CA LEU A 261 10.92 -5.12 2.97
C LEU A 261 9.61 -5.21 3.75
N ALA A 262 8.59 -5.80 3.15
CA ALA A 262 7.33 -6.10 3.83
C ALA A 262 7.30 -7.54 4.32
N GLU A 263 6.31 -7.85 5.19
CA GLU A 263 6.12 -9.16 5.81
C GLU A 263 7.28 -9.61 6.70
N PHE A 264 7.33 -9.04 7.90
CA PHE A 264 8.33 -9.43 8.90
C PHE A 264 8.46 -10.95 9.11
N PRO A 265 7.38 -11.76 9.07
CA PRO A 265 7.51 -13.23 9.20
C PRO A 265 8.42 -13.89 8.15
N GLU A 266 8.57 -13.30 6.97
CA GLU A 266 9.48 -13.79 5.93
C GLU A 266 10.97 -13.63 6.31
N LEU A 267 11.26 -12.82 7.33
CA LEU A 267 12.61 -12.59 7.86
C LEU A 267 12.95 -13.51 9.02
N CYS A 268 12.02 -14.40 9.43
CA CYS A 268 12.25 -15.32 10.54
C CYS A 268 13.46 -16.23 10.27
N GLY A 269 14.42 -16.21 11.22
CA GLY A 269 15.67 -16.96 11.11
C GLY A 269 16.84 -16.20 10.48
N VAL A 270 16.60 -14.99 9.94
CA VAL A 270 17.64 -14.12 9.38
C VAL A 270 17.76 -12.77 10.11
N GLU A 271 17.07 -12.60 11.23
CA GLU A 271 17.00 -11.34 11.99
C GLU A 271 18.39 -10.85 12.38
N ALA A 272 19.25 -11.74 12.90
CA ALA A 272 20.61 -11.38 13.28
C ALA A 272 21.43 -10.87 12.09
N ASN A 273 21.23 -11.45 10.90
CA ASN A 273 21.89 -11.00 9.67
C ASN A 273 21.41 -9.61 9.29
N MET A 274 20.09 -9.37 9.32
CA MET A 274 19.51 -8.05 9.00
C MET A 274 19.98 -6.98 10.00
N ILE A 275 19.96 -7.27 11.30
CA ILE A 275 20.43 -6.38 12.36
C ILE A 275 21.91 -6.04 12.16
N SER A 276 22.74 -7.01 11.78
CA SER A 276 24.19 -6.80 11.56
C SER A 276 24.48 -5.80 10.43
N ARG A 277 23.57 -5.68 9.45
CA ARG A 277 23.69 -4.76 8.31
C ARG A 277 23.30 -3.33 8.65
N CYS A 278 22.64 -3.07 9.77
CA CYS A 278 22.27 -1.72 10.18
C CYS A 278 23.52 -0.86 10.42
N ILE A 279 23.57 0.30 9.80
CA ILE A 279 24.69 1.26 9.91
C ILE A 279 24.65 1.94 11.28
N ARG A 280 23.48 2.36 11.73
CA ARG A 280 23.32 3.06 13.01
C ARG A 280 23.03 2.07 14.14
N LYS A 281 23.67 2.29 15.29
CA LYS A 281 23.47 1.43 16.46
C LYS A 281 22.02 1.45 16.98
N GLU A 282 21.34 2.60 16.89
CA GLU A 282 19.97 2.77 17.35
C GLU A 282 18.99 1.90 16.54
N ASP A 283 19.28 1.71 15.26
CA ASP A 283 18.44 0.87 14.38
C ASP A 283 18.60 -0.61 14.67
N LYS A 284 19.71 -1.01 15.31
CA LYS A 284 19.92 -2.41 15.75
C LYS A 284 19.10 -2.81 16.97
N ALA A 285 18.64 -1.82 17.74
CA ALA A 285 17.90 -2.01 18.98
C ALA A 285 16.37 -1.99 18.78
N ARG A 286 15.90 -1.62 17.60
CA ARG A 286 14.50 -1.57 17.22
C ARG A 286 14.07 -2.85 16.53
#